data_51de705c03174aa28ed541755a1dfb5f
#
_entry.id   51de705c03174aa28ed541755a1dfb5f
#
_cell.length_a   1.000
_cell.length_b   1.000
_cell.length_c   1.000
_cell.angle_alpha   90.00
_cell.angle_beta   90.00
_cell.angle_gamma   90.00
#
_symmetry.space_group_name_H-M   'P 1'
#
loop_
_entity.id
_entity.type
_entity.pdbx_description
1 polymer ?
#
loop_
_entity_poly.entity_id
_entity_poly.type
_entity_poly.pdbx_seq_one_letter_code
_entity_poly.pdbx_strand_id
1 'polypeptide(L)'
;LDNKLMFELYFEKQFEVIKSEGLLHKTQLFSKEGRQNAVNSILNILTLGFDCVVKPISGGGGYGILFIEKRDQEYFLNNRQITLVDLSNTINKLKNYICYRRFSQKGFSNKIYSKSLNTIRVLTMISPVTNEPFIAIAVHRFGTRRSENVDNWSNGGVSAEIEIETGRMSKAVSYPYDGKL
;
A
#
# COMPACT_ATOMS: atom_id res chain seq x y z
N LEU A 1 -11.78 -8.11 -6.69
CA LEU A 1 -11.32 -7.20 -7.76
C LEU A 1 -9.81 -7.02 -7.64
N ASP A 2 -9.02 -7.65 -8.52
CA ASP A 2 -7.55 -7.60 -8.43
C ASP A 2 -6.96 -6.30 -9.02
N ASN A 3 -7.71 -5.59 -9.86
CA ASN A 3 -7.28 -4.35 -10.49
C ASN A 3 -7.52 -3.15 -9.56
N LYS A 4 -6.44 -2.53 -9.07
CA LYS A 4 -6.46 -1.44 -8.10
C LYS A 4 -7.06 -0.14 -8.65
N LEU A 5 -6.86 0.14 -9.94
CA LEU A 5 -7.45 1.31 -10.60
C LEU A 5 -8.97 1.14 -10.74
N MET A 6 -9.41 -0.04 -11.17
CA MET A 6 -10.84 -0.34 -11.27
C MET A 6 -11.52 -0.31 -9.89
N PHE A 7 -10.84 -0.81 -8.85
CA PHE A 7 -11.32 -0.69 -7.48
C PHE A 7 -11.52 0.78 -7.08
N GLU A 8 -10.51 1.63 -7.30
CA GLU A 8 -10.58 3.06 -6.99
C GLU A 8 -11.73 3.74 -7.74
N LEU A 9 -11.81 3.57 -9.06
CA LEU A 9 -12.84 4.20 -9.90
C LEU A 9 -14.26 3.73 -9.55
N TYR A 10 -14.42 2.47 -9.16
CA TYR A 10 -15.73 1.91 -8.81
C TYR A 10 -16.22 2.39 -7.44
N PHE A 11 -15.30 2.43 -6.44
CA PHE A 11 -15.68 2.72 -5.07
C PHE A 11 -15.50 4.18 -4.64
N GLU A 12 -14.78 5.02 -5.40
CA GLU A 12 -14.52 6.41 -5.01
C GLU A 12 -15.78 7.26 -4.76
N LYS A 13 -16.93 6.85 -5.32
CA LYS A 13 -18.22 7.53 -5.11
C LYS A 13 -18.99 7.00 -3.90
N GLN A 14 -18.63 5.85 -3.38
CA GLN A 14 -19.35 5.15 -2.31
C GLN A 14 -18.59 5.16 -1.00
N PHE A 15 -17.27 5.17 -1.06
CA PHE A 15 -16.37 5.11 0.10
C PHE A 15 -15.24 6.12 -0.05
N GLU A 16 -14.67 6.51 1.09
CA GLU A 16 -13.41 7.22 1.10
C GLU A 16 -12.28 6.26 0.71
N VAL A 17 -11.68 6.49 -0.46
CA VAL A 17 -10.55 5.72 -0.98
C VAL A 17 -9.33 6.60 -1.13
N ILE A 18 -8.14 6.02 -0.94
CA ILE A 18 -6.89 6.72 -1.25
C ILE A 18 -6.82 6.88 -2.76
N LYS A 19 -6.82 8.14 -3.22
CA LYS A 19 -6.78 8.46 -4.65
C LYS A 19 -5.37 8.36 -5.20
N SER A 20 -5.26 7.78 -6.39
CA SER A 20 -4.00 7.73 -7.13
C SER A 20 -3.68 9.05 -7.82
N GLU A 21 -2.40 9.29 -8.03
CA GLU A 21 -1.90 10.35 -8.91
C GLU A 21 -2.07 9.97 -10.39
N GLY A 22 -2.17 8.68 -10.70
CA GLY A 22 -2.43 8.17 -12.03
C GLY A 22 -1.78 6.82 -12.34
N LEU A 23 -2.04 6.36 -13.55
CA LEU A 23 -1.50 5.12 -14.12
C LEU A 23 -0.17 5.40 -14.81
N LEU A 24 0.87 4.70 -14.40
CA LEU A 24 2.19 4.72 -15.04
C LEU A 24 2.29 3.65 -16.11
N HIS A 25 2.63 4.06 -17.30
CA HIS A 25 2.95 3.17 -18.42
C HIS A 25 4.14 3.71 -19.19
N LYS A 26 5.32 3.11 -19.02
CA LYS A 26 6.58 3.58 -19.58
C LYS A 26 6.86 5.04 -19.16
N THR A 27 7.13 5.90 -20.13
CA THR A 27 7.46 7.32 -19.93
C THR A 27 6.26 8.21 -19.59
N GLN A 28 5.06 7.65 -19.46
CA GLN A 28 3.83 8.40 -19.30
C GLN A 28 3.10 8.09 -17.99
N LEU A 29 2.54 9.13 -17.39
CA LEU A 29 1.54 9.06 -16.34
C LEU A 29 0.21 9.54 -16.89
N PHE A 30 -0.82 8.71 -16.75
CA PHE A 30 -2.20 9.02 -17.16
C PHE A 30 -3.03 9.31 -15.91
N SER A 31 -3.48 10.54 -15.78
CA SER A 31 -4.31 11.02 -14.66
C SER A 31 -5.65 11.56 -15.17
N LYS A 32 -6.51 12.02 -14.25
CA LYS A 32 -7.74 12.74 -14.61
C LYS A 32 -7.46 14.07 -15.31
N GLU A 33 -6.29 14.65 -15.10
CA GLU A 33 -5.84 15.91 -15.71
C GLU A 33 -5.22 15.71 -17.09
N GLY A 34 -5.08 14.46 -17.52
CA GLY A 34 -4.53 14.10 -18.82
C GLY A 34 -3.23 13.30 -18.73
N ARG A 35 -2.45 13.40 -19.79
CA ARG A 35 -1.21 12.66 -19.99
C ARG A 35 0.01 13.54 -19.70
N GLN A 36 0.88 13.05 -18.85
CA GLN A 36 2.09 13.77 -18.40
C GLN A 36 3.33 12.86 -18.52
N ASN A 37 4.53 13.47 -18.46
CA ASN A 37 5.77 12.69 -18.34
C ASN A 37 5.85 12.05 -16.95
N ALA A 38 6.07 10.74 -16.89
CA ALA A 38 6.06 9.96 -15.64
C ALA A 38 7.14 10.40 -14.65
N VAL A 39 8.37 10.62 -15.12
CA VAL A 39 9.49 11.05 -14.26
C VAL A 39 9.21 12.43 -13.68
N ASN A 40 8.84 13.39 -14.51
CA ASN A 40 8.55 14.76 -14.06
C ASN A 40 7.40 14.79 -13.05
N SER A 41 6.35 13.99 -13.26
CA SER A 41 5.22 13.92 -12.32
C SER A 41 5.66 13.39 -10.96
N ILE A 42 6.45 12.31 -10.92
CA ILE A 42 6.98 11.77 -9.66
C ILE A 42 7.92 12.78 -8.98
N LEU A 43 8.84 13.40 -9.73
CA LEU A 43 9.74 14.41 -9.18
C LEU A 43 8.98 15.61 -8.61
N ASN A 44 7.90 16.02 -9.26
CA ASN A 44 7.04 17.10 -8.76
C ASN A 44 6.40 16.72 -7.41
N ILE A 45 5.85 15.50 -7.28
CA ILE A 45 5.29 14.99 -6.01
C ILE A 45 6.35 15.03 -4.91
N LEU A 46 7.57 14.55 -5.20
CA LEU A 46 8.69 14.55 -4.24
C LEU A 46 9.12 15.97 -3.86
N THR A 47 9.08 16.91 -4.80
CA THR A 47 9.42 18.32 -4.55
C THR A 47 8.39 19.02 -3.67
N LEU A 48 7.13 18.60 -3.76
CA LEU A 48 6.05 19.05 -2.86
C LEU A 48 6.13 18.43 -1.44
N GLY A 49 7.15 17.61 -1.17
CA GLY A 49 7.39 17.00 0.15
C GLY A 49 6.63 15.72 0.40
N PHE A 50 6.10 15.07 -0.65
CA PHE A 50 5.41 13.79 -0.52
C PHE A 50 6.28 12.66 -1.08
N ASP A 51 6.37 11.55 -0.35
CA ASP A 51 6.89 10.29 -0.89
C ASP A 51 5.87 9.64 -1.82
N CYS A 52 6.36 8.78 -2.73
CA CYS A 52 5.53 8.03 -3.65
C CYS A 52 5.52 6.54 -3.31
N VAL A 53 4.36 5.92 -3.47
CA VAL A 53 4.20 4.47 -3.51
C VAL A 53 3.70 4.08 -4.89
N VAL A 54 4.50 3.32 -5.61
CA VAL A 54 4.21 2.88 -6.96
C VAL A 54 4.05 1.36 -6.96
N LYS A 55 2.91 0.85 -7.39
CA LYS A 55 2.59 -0.59 -7.29
C LYS A 55 1.94 -1.11 -8.57
N PRO A 56 2.11 -2.41 -8.91
CA PRO A 56 1.43 -3.00 -10.04
C PRO A 56 -0.08 -2.82 -9.92
N ILE A 57 -0.76 -2.55 -11.04
CA ILE A 57 -2.21 -2.37 -11.08
C ILE A 57 -2.95 -3.64 -10.63
N SER A 58 -2.39 -4.81 -10.94
CA SER A 58 -2.88 -6.14 -10.54
C SER A 58 -1.84 -6.88 -9.70
N GLY A 59 -2.29 -7.89 -8.96
CA GLY A 59 -1.45 -8.68 -8.05
C GLY A 59 -1.55 -8.25 -6.59
N GLY A 60 -0.99 -9.06 -5.72
CA GLY A 60 -1.08 -8.93 -4.26
C GLY A 60 0.25 -9.25 -3.56
N GLY A 61 0.19 -9.47 -2.24
CA GLY A 61 1.34 -9.91 -1.46
C GLY A 61 2.45 -8.87 -1.24
N GLY A 62 2.28 -7.65 -1.74
CA GLY A 62 3.33 -6.62 -1.65
C GLY A 62 4.43 -6.73 -2.71
N TYR A 63 4.30 -7.67 -3.66
CA TYR A 63 5.29 -7.85 -4.72
C TYR A 63 5.26 -6.68 -5.72
N GLY A 64 6.46 -6.24 -6.11
CA GLY A 64 6.65 -5.20 -7.12
C GLY A 64 6.28 -3.79 -6.65
N ILE A 65 6.05 -3.58 -5.35
CA ILE A 65 5.83 -2.24 -4.79
C ILE A 65 7.16 -1.51 -4.73
N LEU A 66 7.16 -0.26 -5.20
CA LEU A 66 8.29 0.65 -5.12
C LEU A 66 7.93 1.82 -4.20
N PHE A 67 8.79 2.07 -3.24
CA PHE A 67 8.74 3.24 -2.37
C PHE A 67 9.80 4.21 -2.85
N ILE A 68 9.39 5.40 -3.30
CA ILE A 68 10.27 6.43 -3.83
C ILE A 68 10.21 7.62 -2.87
N GLU A 69 11.35 7.97 -2.33
CA GLU A 69 11.50 9.02 -1.32
C GLU A 69 12.56 10.03 -1.76
N LYS A 70 12.40 11.27 -1.34
CA LYS A 70 13.44 12.29 -1.42
C LYS A 70 13.78 12.75 -0.01
N ARG A 71 15.04 12.63 0.38
CA ARG A 71 15.57 13.11 1.66
C ARG A 71 16.66 14.12 1.35
N ASP A 72 16.43 15.38 1.73
CA ASP A 72 17.26 16.50 1.32
C ASP A 72 17.38 16.59 -0.21
N GLN A 73 18.56 16.38 -0.77
CA GLN A 73 18.83 16.39 -2.22
C GLN A 73 19.01 14.99 -2.82
N GLU A 74 18.80 13.94 -2.01
CA GLU A 74 19.04 12.56 -2.41
C GLU A 74 17.76 11.79 -2.63
N TYR A 75 17.78 10.87 -3.60
CA TYR A 75 16.66 9.99 -3.91
C TYR A 75 16.88 8.60 -3.35
N PHE A 76 15.80 7.98 -2.88
CA PHE A 76 15.80 6.62 -2.35
C PHE A 76 14.72 5.79 -3.04
N LEU A 77 15.10 4.57 -3.40
CA LEU A 77 14.19 3.55 -3.92
C LEU A 77 14.24 2.34 -2.98
N ASN A 78 13.13 2.01 -2.35
CA ASN A 78 13.04 0.92 -1.36
C ASN A 78 14.15 1.03 -0.28
N ASN A 79 14.30 2.21 0.32
CA ASN A 79 15.31 2.56 1.33
C ASN A 79 16.79 2.52 0.85
N ARG A 80 17.05 2.31 -0.44
CA ARG A 80 18.40 2.36 -1.02
C ARG A 80 18.57 3.67 -1.76
N GLN A 81 19.66 4.37 -1.48
CA GLN A 81 20.04 5.57 -2.22
C GLN A 81 20.24 5.23 -3.69
N ILE A 82 19.72 6.09 -4.58
CA ILE A 82 19.75 5.91 -6.03
C ILE A 82 20.03 7.25 -6.72
N THR A 83 20.71 7.21 -7.85
CA THR A 83 20.90 8.43 -8.65
C THR A 83 19.58 8.83 -9.35
N LEU A 84 19.45 10.11 -9.71
CA LEU A 84 18.30 10.58 -10.50
C LEU A 84 18.22 9.86 -11.86
N VAL A 85 19.35 9.54 -12.46
CA VAL A 85 19.40 8.82 -13.75
C VAL A 85 18.85 7.40 -13.58
N ASP A 86 19.27 6.67 -12.56
CA ASP A 86 18.78 5.31 -12.31
C ASP A 86 17.33 5.28 -11.88
N LEU A 87 16.89 6.27 -11.08
CA LEU A 87 15.48 6.45 -10.75
C LEU A 87 14.64 6.68 -12.00
N SER A 88 15.07 7.58 -12.88
CA SER A 88 14.39 7.87 -14.14
C SER A 88 14.31 6.65 -15.03
N ASN A 89 15.41 5.89 -15.15
CA ASN A 89 15.46 4.65 -15.93
C ASN A 89 14.51 3.59 -15.32
N THR A 90 14.41 3.52 -14.01
CA THR A 90 13.48 2.62 -13.33
C THR A 90 12.04 2.99 -13.63
N ILE A 91 11.66 4.26 -13.46
CA ILE A 91 10.29 4.75 -13.72
C ILE A 91 9.90 4.48 -15.19
N ASN A 92 10.77 4.78 -16.13
CA ASN A 92 10.52 4.63 -17.57
C ASN A 92 10.31 3.16 -18.02
N LYS A 93 10.74 2.18 -17.21
CA LYS A 93 10.53 0.75 -17.46
C LYS A 93 9.20 0.23 -16.92
N LEU A 94 8.53 0.97 -16.05
CA LEU A 94 7.28 0.54 -15.43
C LEU A 94 6.16 0.45 -16.46
N LYS A 95 5.39 -0.63 -16.40
CA LYS A 95 4.21 -0.85 -17.23
C LYS A 95 3.05 -1.29 -16.37
N ASN A 96 1.91 -0.61 -16.49
CA ASN A 96 0.70 -0.90 -15.74
C ASN A 96 0.92 -0.83 -14.22
N TYR A 97 1.56 0.23 -13.78
CA TYR A 97 1.71 0.59 -12.37
C TYR A 97 0.80 1.76 -12.02
N ILE A 98 0.39 1.84 -10.77
CA ILE A 98 -0.40 2.95 -10.25
C ILE A 98 0.44 3.69 -9.20
N CYS A 99 0.46 5.02 -9.28
CA CYS A 99 1.22 5.89 -8.40
C CYS A 99 0.30 6.52 -7.36
N TYR A 100 0.72 6.52 -6.10
CA TYR A 100 0.05 7.19 -4.99
C TYR A 100 1.05 8.06 -4.25
N ARG A 101 0.58 9.16 -3.66
CA ARG A 101 1.32 9.77 -2.54
C ARG A 101 1.31 8.80 -1.38
N ARG A 102 2.45 8.66 -0.71
CA ARG A 102 2.53 7.78 0.46
C ARG A 102 1.63 8.31 1.55
N PHE A 103 0.68 7.48 1.96
CA PHE A 103 -0.18 7.81 3.10
C PHE A 103 0.62 7.74 4.40
N SER A 104 0.52 8.79 5.21
CA SER A 104 1.13 8.84 6.56
C SER A 104 0.06 8.47 7.58
N GLN A 105 0.17 7.28 8.15
CA GLN A 105 -0.75 6.88 9.21
C GLN A 105 -0.44 7.60 10.53
N LYS A 106 -1.46 7.77 11.36
CA LYS A 106 -1.38 8.40 12.68
C LYS A 106 -1.91 7.46 13.76
N GLY A 107 -1.86 7.91 15.02
CA GLY A 107 -2.44 7.18 16.13
C GLY A 107 -1.61 5.98 16.61
N PHE A 108 -2.28 5.00 17.24
CA PHE A 108 -1.60 3.89 17.90
C PHE A 108 -0.88 2.94 16.91
N SER A 109 -1.45 2.71 15.74
CA SER A 109 -0.83 1.85 14.72
C SER A 109 0.55 2.36 14.31
N ASN A 110 0.71 3.68 14.20
CA ASN A 110 2.00 4.30 13.92
C ASN A 110 3.00 4.14 15.07
N LYS A 111 2.50 4.10 16.33
CA LYS A 111 3.35 3.86 17.52
C LYS A 111 3.87 2.42 17.57
N ILE A 112 3.10 1.45 17.03
CA ILE A 112 3.52 0.05 16.98
C ILE A 112 4.59 -0.14 15.88
N TYR A 113 4.30 0.31 14.65
CA TYR A 113 5.28 0.27 13.56
C TYR A 113 5.00 1.39 12.55
N SER A 114 5.92 2.32 12.42
CA SER A 114 5.75 3.55 11.63
C SER A 114 6.19 3.43 10.17
N LYS A 115 6.95 2.39 9.80
CA LYS A 115 7.52 2.27 8.45
C LYS A 115 6.56 1.67 7.43
N SER A 116 5.50 0.98 7.88
CA SER A 116 4.45 0.47 7.00
C SER A 116 3.10 1.11 7.30
N LEU A 117 2.21 1.11 6.32
CA LEU A 117 0.80 1.31 6.56
C LEU A 117 0.24 0.02 7.19
N ASN A 118 -0.17 0.09 8.46
CA ASN A 118 -0.75 -1.03 9.19
C ASN A 118 -2.26 -1.03 8.96
N THR A 119 -2.80 -2.14 8.44
CA THR A 119 -4.16 -2.19 7.91
C THR A 119 -5.06 -3.13 8.70
N ILE A 120 -6.33 -2.81 8.77
CA ILE A 120 -7.36 -3.75 9.23
C ILE A 120 -7.93 -4.46 8.01
N ARG A 121 -7.93 -5.79 8.05
CA ARG A 121 -8.60 -6.63 7.07
C ARG A 121 -9.88 -7.15 7.67
N VAL A 122 -10.99 -6.91 6.99
CA VAL A 122 -12.32 -7.36 7.38
C VAL A 122 -12.83 -8.33 6.33
N LEU A 123 -13.30 -9.50 6.75
CA LEU A 123 -14.03 -10.44 5.93
C LEU A 123 -15.52 -10.31 6.25
N THR A 124 -16.30 -9.97 5.25
CA THR A 124 -17.76 -9.92 5.35
C THR A 124 -18.39 -11.08 4.60
N MET A 125 -19.49 -11.59 5.11
CA MET A 125 -20.26 -12.68 4.53
C MET A 125 -21.75 -12.36 4.59
N ILE A 126 -22.55 -13.06 3.76
CA ILE A 126 -24.00 -13.05 3.87
C ILE A 126 -24.44 -14.27 4.68
N SER A 127 -25.23 -14.04 5.71
CA SER A 127 -25.80 -15.13 6.51
C SER A 127 -26.77 -15.96 5.67
N PRO A 128 -26.60 -17.29 5.58
CA PRO A 128 -27.53 -18.15 4.84
C PRO A 128 -28.90 -18.29 5.54
N VAL A 129 -28.99 -17.87 6.79
CA VAL A 129 -30.23 -17.96 7.59
C VAL A 129 -31.06 -16.68 7.50
N THR A 130 -30.38 -15.51 7.69
CA THR A 130 -31.06 -14.21 7.72
C THR A 130 -30.98 -13.43 6.41
N ASN A 131 -30.13 -13.88 5.50
CA ASN A 131 -29.75 -13.16 4.26
C ASN A 131 -29.18 -11.75 4.50
N GLU A 132 -28.68 -11.49 5.73
CA GLU A 132 -28.10 -10.22 6.11
C GLU A 132 -26.55 -10.28 6.09
N PRO A 133 -25.86 -9.19 5.75
CA PRO A 133 -24.41 -9.14 5.80
C PRO A 133 -23.92 -9.11 7.25
N PHE A 134 -22.81 -9.81 7.52
CA PHE A 134 -22.14 -9.78 8.81
C PHE A 134 -20.62 -9.80 8.64
N ILE A 135 -19.90 -9.35 9.66
CA ILE A 135 -18.44 -9.46 9.74
C ILE A 135 -18.09 -10.84 10.30
N ALA A 136 -17.47 -11.68 9.47
CA ALA A 136 -17.07 -13.02 9.87
C ALA A 136 -15.78 -13.00 10.69
N ILE A 137 -14.82 -12.14 10.30
CA ILE A 137 -13.54 -11.96 11.01
C ILE A 137 -12.94 -10.60 10.67
N ALA A 138 -12.25 -10.00 11.62
CA ALA A 138 -11.40 -8.84 11.41
C ALA A 138 -10.02 -9.06 12.04
N VAL A 139 -8.96 -8.65 11.34
CA VAL A 139 -7.59 -8.71 11.83
C VAL A 139 -6.87 -7.40 11.59
N HIS A 140 -6.10 -6.93 12.58
CA HIS A 140 -5.18 -5.81 12.41
C HIS A 140 -3.80 -6.37 12.06
N ARG A 141 -3.26 -5.91 10.96
CA ARG A 141 -1.93 -6.31 10.48
C ARG A 141 -0.95 -5.20 10.77
N PHE A 142 0.23 -5.59 11.20
CA PHE A 142 1.33 -4.67 11.49
C PHE A 142 2.58 -5.10 10.76
N GLY A 143 3.30 -4.13 10.21
CA GLY A 143 4.64 -4.35 9.71
C GLY A 143 5.63 -4.64 10.85
N THR A 144 6.78 -5.16 10.47
CA THR A 144 7.91 -5.44 11.34
C THR A 144 9.21 -5.05 10.65
N ARG A 145 10.34 -5.17 11.34
CA ARG A 145 11.64 -5.00 10.70
C ARG A 145 11.86 -5.96 9.51
N ARG A 146 11.26 -7.15 9.55
CA ARG A 146 11.37 -8.17 8.50
C ARG A 146 10.52 -7.82 7.28
N SER A 147 9.32 -7.27 7.47
CA SER A 147 8.43 -6.88 6.38
C SER A 147 8.70 -5.47 5.84
N GLU A 148 9.54 -4.71 6.52
CA GLU A 148 9.94 -3.34 6.16
C GLU A 148 8.74 -2.40 5.92
N ASN A 149 8.50 -2.03 4.66
CA ASN A 149 7.52 -1.03 4.28
C ASN A 149 6.09 -1.58 4.11
N VAL A 150 5.87 -2.87 4.36
CA VAL A 150 4.56 -3.52 4.19
C VAL A 150 4.11 -4.24 5.46
N ASP A 151 2.81 -4.38 5.65
CA ASP A 151 2.20 -5.12 6.76
C ASP A 151 1.84 -6.57 6.40
N ASN A 152 2.35 -7.05 5.26
CA ASN A 152 2.00 -8.36 4.75
C ASN A 152 2.51 -9.47 5.66
N TRP A 153 1.60 -10.34 6.13
CA TRP A 153 1.89 -11.41 7.06
C TRP A 153 2.91 -12.42 6.51
N SER A 154 2.75 -12.86 5.25
CA SER A 154 3.68 -13.79 4.60
C SER A 154 5.06 -13.19 4.32
N ASN A 155 5.20 -11.86 4.36
CA ASN A 155 6.47 -11.16 4.18
C ASN A 155 7.13 -10.77 5.52
N GLY A 156 6.59 -11.24 6.65
CA GLY A 156 7.18 -10.98 7.96
C GLY A 156 6.41 -10.00 8.85
N GLY A 157 5.25 -9.53 8.39
CA GLY A 157 4.32 -8.81 9.24
C GLY A 157 3.69 -9.73 10.29
N VAL A 158 2.98 -9.14 11.23
CA VAL A 158 2.19 -9.85 12.24
C VAL A 158 0.73 -9.47 12.13
N SER A 159 -0.16 -10.35 12.62
CA SER A 159 -1.61 -10.13 12.63
C SER A 159 -2.17 -10.41 14.00
N ALA A 160 -3.07 -9.54 14.47
CA ALA A 160 -3.87 -9.73 15.67
C ALA A 160 -5.35 -9.76 15.29
N GLU A 161 -6.08 -10.74 15.78
CA GLU A 161 -7.54 -10.80 15.62
C GLU A 161 -8.18 -9.66 16.39
N ILE A 162 -9.27 -9.10 15.85
CA ILE A 162 -10.07 -8.07 16.48
C ILE A 162 -11.41 -8.71 16.90
N GLU A 163 -11.70 -8.68 18.18
CA GLU A 163 -13.03 -8.98 18.69
C GLU A 163 -14.01 -7.91 18.22
N ILE A 164 -14.99 -8.31 17.41
CA ILE A 164 -15.85 -7.37 16.68
C ILE A 164 -16.64 -6.44 17.61
N GLU A 165 -17.14 -6.98 18.73
CA GLU A 165 -18.01 -6.23 19.65
C GLU A 165 -17.24 -5.20 20.50
N THR A 166 -16.04 -5.53 20.90
CA THR A 166 -15.28 -4.70 21.85
C THR A 166 -14.12 -3.94 21.22
N GLY A 167 -13.69 -4.35 20.02
CA GLY A 167 -12.49 -3.83 19.36
C GLY A 167 -11.18 -4.29 20.00
N ARG A 168 -11.21 -5.19 21.00
CA ARG A 168 -10.00 -5.73 21.62
C ARG A 168 -9.21 -6.57 20.65
N MET A 169 -7.90 -6.45 20.70
CA MET A 169 -6.99 -7.25 19.88
C MET A 169 -6.46 -8.43 20.68
N SER A 170 -6.38 -9.58 20.01
CA SER A 170 -5.69 -10.75 20.53
C SER A 170 -4.17 -10.55 20.57
N LYS A 171 -3.44 -11.52 21.09
CA LYS A 171 -1.99 -11.60 20.92
C LYS A 171 -1.68 -11.72 19.42
N ALA A 172 -0.76 -10.90 18.93
CA ALA A 172 -0.35 -10.95 17.53
C ALA A 172 0.45 -12.23 17.22
N VAL A 173 0.20 -12.78 16.02
CA VAL A 173 0.88 -13.97 15.52
C VAL A 173 1.66 -13.64 14.24
N SER A 174 2.81 -14.29 14.07
CA SER A 174 3.61 -14.22 12.84
C SER A 174 3.31 -15.41 11.93
N TYR A 175 3.72 -15.30 10.67
CA TYR A 175 3.70 -16.43 9.74
C TYR A 175 4.71 -17.50 10.21
N PRO A 176 4.35 -18.80 10.22
CA PRO A 176 5.25 -19.88 10.60
C PRO A 176 6.25 -20.18 9.49
N TYR A 177 7.39 -19.46 9.48
CA TYR A 177 8.38 -19.59 8.41
C TYR A 177 9.11 -20.93 8.38
N ASP A 178 9.24 -21.57 9.55
CA ASP A 178 10.03 -22.81 9.68
C ASP A 178 9.19 -23.98 10.22
N GLY A 179 7.87 -23.92 10.07
CA GLY A 179 6.98 -24.95 10.62
C GLY A 179 6.97 -25.02 12.16
N LYS A 180 7.62 -24.07 12.83
CA LYS A 180 7.61 -23.89 14.28
C LYS A 180 6.74 -22.69 14.62
N LEU A 181 5.68 -22.94 15.37
CA LEU A 181 4.89 -21.92 16.06
C LEU A 181 5.67 -21.40 17.26
#